data_871b8086a3f04d8c070978ef5a2b91e1
#
_entry.id   871b8086a3f04d8c070978ef5a2b91e1
#
_cell.length_a   1.000
_cell.length_b   1.000
_cell.length_c   1.000
_cell.angle_alpha   90.00
_cell.angle_beta   90.00
_cell.angle_gamma   90.00
#
_symmetry.space_group_name_H-M   'P 1'
#
loop_
_entity.id
_entity.type
_entity.pdbx_description
1 polymer ?
#
loop_
_entity_poly.entity_id
_entity_poly.type
_entity_poly.pdbx_seq_one_letter_code
_entity_poly.pdbx_strand_id
1 'polypeptide(L)'
;MPELPEVETVVRGLQSVLPGRRIVEFRSGKINVIKDLALLGDQIPGSRLVAVRRYGKFLHIELKPRASEKAQLYILIHLGMTGQLTVGASDEPIAPHTHIFFTLDDGRELRFRDPRRFGRVQIVSESRREELLGKLGLDPLEASAQQFRGQIANRRARIKALLMDQHVFRGMGNIYTDESLWRARIHPSRLGANLTTAEIAKLHSAVQHILNEAIRLRGSSVSDYVDSEGQNGEFQLRHRVYQREGKKCSRCGTKIRRIIVAGRSSHFCPQCQRAPRTRKLRKKAPRRQVDRRIKTAPVKTKTPE
;
A
#
# COMPACT_ATOMS: atom_id res chain seq x y z
N MET A 1 -8.87 2.66 -2.10
CA MET A 1 -8.24 1.34 -1.87
C MET A 1 -7.78 1.30 -0.43
N PRO A 2 -8.24 0.37 0.37
CA PRO A 2 -7.76 0.18 1.72
C PRO A 2 -6.24 0.06 1.79
N GLU A 3 -5.63 0.85 2.65
CA GLU A 3 -4.20 0.84 2.97
C GLU A 3 -4.00 0.22 4.36
N LEU A 4 -2.82 0.32 4.95
CA LEU A 4 -2.50 -0.28 6.24
C LEU A 4 -3.51 0.07 7.36
N PRO A 5 -3.91 1.34 7.60
CA PRO A 5 -4.82 1.68 8.68
C PRO A 5 -6.21 1.06 8.53
N GLU A 6 -6.76 1.02 7.31
CA GLU A 6 -8.05 0.40 7.03
C GLU A 6 -8.02 -1.09 7.31
N VAL A 7 -6.96 -1.78 6.85
CA VAL A 7 -6.81 -3.22 7.08
C VAL A 7 -6.59 -3.52 8.57
N GLU A 8 -5.81 -2.70 9.26
CA GLU A 8 -5.59 -2.82 10.71
C GLU A 8 -6.89 -2.64 11.51
N THR A 9 -7.73 -1.69 11.10
CA THR A 9 -9.03 -1.44 11.75
C THR A 9 -9.96 -2.66 11.60
N VAL A 10 -10.06 -3.22 10.39
CA VAL A 10 -10.84 -4.45 10.17
C VAL A 10 -10.29 -5.61 10.99
N VAL A 11 -8.97 -5.79 11.02
CA VAL A 11 -8.33 -6.84 11.82
C VAL A 11 -8.67 -6.70 13.30
N ARG A 12 -8.56 -5.51 13.87
CA ARG A 12 -8.88 -5.27 15.30
C ARG A 12 -10.33 -5.58 15.65
N GLY A 13 -11.27 -5.18 14.80
CA GLY A 13 -12.66 -5.53 14.98
C GLY A 13 -12.91 -7.05 14.91
N LEU A 14 -12.28 -7.75 13.97
CA LEU A 14 -12.41 -9.20 13.85
C LEU A 14 -11.66 -9.98 14.95
N GLN A 15 -10.60 -9.44 15.52
CA GLN A 15 -9.87 -10.07 16.64
C GLN A 15 -10.73 -10.23 17.89
N SER A 16 -11.73 -9.38 18.10
CA SER A 16 -12.63 -9.46 19.26
C SER A 16 -13.72 -10.51 19.09
N VAL A 17 -14.00 -10.98 17.86
CA VAL A 17 -15.19 -11.79 17.57
C VAL A 17 -14.88 -13.15 16.94
N LEU A 18 -13.79 -13.32 16.22
CA LEU A 18 -13.50 -14.56 15.47
C LEU A 18 -12.71 -15.62 16.23
N PRO A 19 -11.69 -15.30 17.05
CA PRO A 19 -10.89 -16.33 17.70
C PRO A 19 -11.72 -17.25 18.60
N GLY A 20 -11.46 -18.54 18.47
CA GLY A 20 -12.18 -19.59 19.19
C GLY A 20 -13.43 -20.14 18.47
N ARG A 21 -13.99 -19.39 17.53
CA ARG A 21 -15.17 -19.81 16.74
C ARG A 21 -14.82 -20.91 15.73
N ARG A 22 -15.86 -21.65 15.31
CA ARG A 22 -15.76 -22.65 14.24
C ARG A 22 -16.53 -22.17 13.01
N ILE A 23 -15.99 -22.45 11.85
CA ILE A 23 -16.71 -22.28 10.58
C ILE A 23 -17.59 -23.51 10.40
N VAL A 24 -18.89 -23.37 10.42
CA VAL A 24 -19.84 -24.47 10.21
C VAL A 24 -20.18 -24.66 8.75
N GLU A 25 -20.20 -23.57 7.97
CA GLU A 25 -20.48 -23.61 6.54
C GLU A 25 -19.62 -22.58 5.80
N PHE A 26 -19.19 -22.95 4.61
CA PHE A 26 -18.51 -22.07 3.67
C PHE A 26 -19.25 -22.05 2.35
N ARG A 27 -19.65 -20.86 1.91
CA ARG A 27 -20.33 -20.64 0.63
C ARG A 27 -19.57 -19.60 -0.19
N SER A 28 -19.40 -19.88 -1.48
CA SER A 28 -18.84 -18.92 -2.43
C SER A 28 -19.70 -18.85 -3.67
N GLY A 29 -19.92 -17.64 -4.17
CA GLY A 29 -20.53 -17.43 -5.48
C GLY A 29 -19.57 -17.85 -6.62
N LYS A 30 -20.09 -17.95 -7.85
CA LYS A 30 -19.30 -18.26 -9.06
C LYS A 30 -18.35 -17.10 -9.40
N ILE A 31 -17.17 -17.00 -8.76
CA ILE A 31 -16.29 -15.85 -8.96
C ILE A 31 -14.80 -16.21 -8.89
N ASN A 32 -14.04 -15.61 -9.84
CA ASN A 32 -12.57 -15.65 -9.91
C ASN A 32 -11.85 -14.91 -8.76
N VAL A 33 -12.55 -14.52 -7.69
CA VAL A 33 -11.99 -13.83 -6.52
C VAL A 33 -11.25 -14.81 -5.62
N ILE A 34 -11.57 -16.11 -5.74
CA ILE A 34 -10.98 -17.16 -4.92
C ILE A 34 -9.99 -17.95 -5.77
N LYS A 35 -8.73 -17.88 -5.39
CA LYS A 35 -7.68 -18.73 -5.95
C LYS A 35 -7.45 -19.91 -5.00
N ASP A 36 -7.16 -21.08 -5.58
CA ASP A 36 -6.79 -22.34 -4.87
C ASP A 36 -7.92 -22.95 -4.02
N LEU A 37 -9.18 -22.59 -4.25
CA LEU A 37 -10.33 -23.10 -3.48
C LEU A 37 -10.53 -24.62 -3.66
N ALA A 38 -10.28 -25.13 -4.87
CA ALA A 38 -10.55 -26.53 -5.21
C ALA A 38 -9.75 -27.55 -4.40
N LEU A 39 -8.61 -27.15 -3.82
CA LEU A 39 -7.72 -28.05 -3.09
C LEU A 39 -7.96 -28.06 -1.58
N LEU A 40 -8.50 -26.99 -1.01
CA LEU A 40 -8.57 -26.80 0.44
C LEU A 40 -9.95 -26.38 0.94
N GLY A 41 -10.91 -26.15 0.03
CA GLY A 41 -12.27 -25.70 0.38
C GLY A 41 -13.01 -26.65 1.31
N ASP A 42 -12.84 -27.95 1.09
CA ASP A 42 -13.47 -29.01 1.90
C ASP A 42 -12.91 -29.08 3.34
N GLN A 43 -11.75 -28.47 3.58
CA GLN A 43 -11.13 -28.44 4.91
C GLN A 43 -11.59 -27.23 5.77
N ILE A 44 -12.37 -26.31 5.19
CA ILE A 44 -12.83 -25.11 5.90
C ILE A 44 -13.97 -25.43 6.87
N PRO A 45 -15.05 -26.16 6.48
CA PRO A 45 -16.09 -26.52 7.42
C PRO A 45 -15.57 -27.36 8.58
N GLY A 46 -15.93 -26.99 9.79
CA GLY A 46 -15.44 -27.60 11.03
C GLY A 46 -14.12 -27.03 11.56
N SER A 47 -13.40 -26.22 10.75
CA SER A 47 -12.16 -25.58 11.21
C SER A 47 -12.41 -24.53 12.29
N ARG A 48 -11.47 -24.45 13.25
CA ARG A 48 -11.48 -23.43 14.29
C ARG A 48 -10.65 -22.22 13.87
N LEU A 49 -11.21 -21.04 14.04
CA LEU A 49 -10.52 -19.75 13.87
C LEU A 49 -9.60 -19.52 15.08
N VAL A 50 -8.30 -19.37 14.85
CA VAL A 50 -7.29 -19.25 15.92
C VAL A 50 -6.90 -17.80 16.15
N ALA A 51 -6.54 -17.10 15.09
CA ALA A 51 -6.07 -15.73 15.16
C ALA A 51 -6.40 -14.95 13.88
N VAL A 52 -6.54 -13.64 14.02
CA VAL A 52 -6.64 -12.71 12.89
C VAL A 52 -5.49 -11.72 13.00
N ARG A 53 -4.73 -11.55 11.93
CA ARG A 53 -3.57 -10.66 11.91
C ARG A 53 -3.52 -9.87 10.61
N ARG A 54 -2.81 -8.74 10.62
CA ARG A 54 -2.48 -7.96 9.43
C ARG A 54 -1.05 -8.26 8.97
N TYR A 55 -0.86 -8.28 7.65
CA TYR A 55 0.46 -8.24 7.05
C TYR A 55 0.45 -7.26 5.86
N GLY A 56 0.89 -6.03 6.10
CA GLY A 56 0.77 -4.95 5.12
C GLY A 56 -0.70 -4.63 4.79
N LYS A 57 -1.12 -4.90 3.56
CA LYS A 57 -2.52 -4.74 3.09
C LYS A 57 -3.31 -6.05 3.06
N PHE A 58 -2.75 -7.12 3.61
CA PHE A 58 -3.40 -8.41 3.74
C PHE A 58 -3.92 -8.61 5.16
N LEU A 59 -5.14 -9.14 5.26
CA LEU A 59 -5.59 -9.85 6.45
C LEU A 59 -5.20 -11.31 6.29
N HIS A 60 -4.77 -11.95 7.34
CA HIS A 60 -4.66 -13.39 7.39
C HIS A 60 -5.37 -13.93 8.62
N ILE A 61 -6.25 -14.91 8.41
CA ILE A 61 -7.00 -15.61 9.43
C ILE A 61 -6.41 -17.01 9.53
N GLU A 62 -5.92 -17.35 10.69
CA GLU A 62 -5.33 -18.66 10.98
C GLU A 62 -6.43 -19.67 11.33
N LEU A 63 -6.39 -20.83 10.68
CA LEU A 63 -7.35 -21.91 10.84
C LEU A 63 -6.66 -23.17 11.37
N LYS A 64 -7.32 -23.86 12.30
CA LYS A 64 -7.05 -25.26 12.64
C LYS A 64 -8.13 -26.14 12.03
N PRO A 65 -7.81 -26.96 10.99
CA PRO A 65 -8.75 -27.91 10.40
C PRO A 65 -9.17 -28.98 11.40
N ARG A 66 -10.42 -29.45 11.29
CA ARG A 66 -10.94 -30.52 12.13
C ARG A 66 -10.24 -31.87 11.88
N ALA A 67 -9.87 -32.15 10.62
CA ALA A 67 -9.30 -33.44 10.20
C ALA A 67 -7.83 -33.62 10.61
N SER A 68 -7.11 -32.54 10.98
CA SER A 68 -5.70 -32.63 11.38
C SER A 68 -5.33 -31.48 12.31
N GLU A 69 -5.06 -31.80 13.57
CA GLU A 69 -4.56 -30.84 14.54
C GLU A 69 -3.16 -30.29 14.21
N LYS A 70 -2.41 -30.98 13.35
CA LYS A 70 -1.04 -30.62 12.94
C LYS A 70 -1.03 -29.73 11.71
N ALA A 71 -2.08 -29.72 10.89
CA ALA A 71 -2.17 -28.88 9.72
C ALA A 71 -2.61 -27.46 10.12
N GLN A 72 -1.94 -26.46 9.57
CA GLN A 72 -2.28 -25.07 9.74
C GLN A 72 -2.64 -24.47 8.38
N LEU A 73 -3.83 -23.91 8.28
CA LEU A 73 -4.32 -23.22 7.09
C LEU A 73 -4.52 -21.75 7.37
N TYR A 74 -4.52 -20.98 6.32
CA TYR A 74 -4.74 -19.53 6.39
C TYR A 74 -5.73 -19.08 5.34
N ILE A 75 -6.66 -18.22 5.72
CA ILE A 75 -7.42 -17.42 4.77
C ILE A 75 -6.65 -16.10 4.60
N LEU A 76 -6.08 -15.88 3.41
CA LEU A 76 -5.45 -14.62 3.05
C LEU A 76 -6.45 -13.76 2.29
N ILE A 77 -6.70 -12.54 2.77
CA ILE A 77 -7.65 -11.61 2.18
C ILE A 77 -6.92 -10.30 1.83
N HIS A 78 -7.05 -9.89 0.58
CA HIS A 78 -6.68 -8.55 0.12
C HIS A 78 -7.94 -7.82 -0.33
N LEU A 79 -8.28 -6.72 0.32
CA LEU A 79 -9.55 -6.01 0.09
C LEU A 79 -9.63 -5.35 -1.30
N GLY A 80 -8.54 -5.27 -2.04
CA GLY A 80 -8.53 -4.61 -3.35
C GLY A 80 -8.83 -3.12 -3.24
N MET A 81 -9.82 -2.64 -3.99
CA MET A 81 -10.23 -1.22 -3.97
C MET A 81 -11.55 -0.99 -3.24
N THR A 82 -12.47 -1.94 -3.32
CA THR A 82 -13.86 -1.83 -2.85
C THR A 82 -14.28 -3.02 -1.98
N GLY A 83 -13.35 -3.94 -1.70
CA GLY A 83 -13.62 -5.09 -0.84
C GLY A 83 -13.90 -4.67 0.58
N GLN A 84 -14.93 -5.25 1.15
CA GLN A 84 -15.39 -5.09 2.53
C GLN A 84 -15.44 -6.47 3.17
N LEU A 85 -14.97 -6.57 4.40
CA LEU A 85 -15.04 -7.79 5.20
C LEU A 85 -15.76 -7.45 6.49
N THR A 86 -17.00 -7.88 6.59
CA THR A 86 -17.89 -7.57 7.72
C THR A 86 -18.35 -8.84 8.42
N VAL A 87 -18.69 -8.74 9.70
CA VAL A 87 -19.31 -9.80 10.48
C VAL A 87 -20.61 -9.29 11.06
N GLY A 88 -21.68 -10.07 10.89
CA GLY A 88 -23.02 -9.76 11.37
C GLY A 88 -23.84 -11.03 11.59
N ALA A 89 -25.12 -10.91 11.91
CA ALA A 89 -26.01 -12.05 12.03
C ALA A 89 -26.24 -12.71 10.66
N SER A 90 -26.35 -14.04 10.64
CA SER A 90 -26.49 -14.80 9.38
C SER A 90 -27.83 -14.55 8.68
N ASP A 91 -28.86 -14.14 9.42
CA ASP A 91 -30.21 -13.78 8.93
C ASP A 91 -30.33 -12.34 8.41
N GLU A 92 -29.31 -11.51 8.59
CA GLU A 92 -29.28 -10.17 8.00
C GLU A 92 -29.36 -10.21 6.47
N PRO A 93 -30.06 -9.26 5.83
CA PRO A 93 -30.16 -9.18 4.39
C PRO A 93 -28.78 -9.18 3.72
N ILE A 94 -28.65 -9.98 2.66
CA ILE A 94 -27.41 -10.07 1.89
C ILE A 94 -27.29 -8.87 0.96
N ALA A 95 -26.27 -8.04 1.18
CA ALA A 95 -25.98 -6.90 0.32
C ALA A 95 -25.53 -7.36 -1.09
N PRO A 96 -25.91 -6.63 -2.17
CA PRO A 96 -25.43 -6.92 -3.51
C PRO A 96 -23.90 -7.00 -3.59
N HIS A 97 -23.39 -7.91 -4.43
CA HIS A 97 -21.94 -8.15 -4.61
C HIS A 97 -21.23 -8.79 -3.41
N THR A 98 -21.97 -9.42 -2.50
CA THR A 98 -21.39 -10.31 -1.49
C THR A 98 -21.09 -11.66 -2.14
N HIS A 99 -19.84 -12.09 -2.03
CA HIS A 99 -19.33 -13.18 -2.83
C HIS A 99 -18.89 -14.40 -2.02
N ILE A 100 -18.54 -14.18 -0.75
CA ILE A 100 -17.99 -15.21 0.13
C ILE A 100 -18.65 -15.10 1.48
N PHE A 101 -18.99 -16.25 2.05
CA PHE A 101 -19.68 -16.40 3.32
C PHE A 101 -19.01 -17.49 4.15
N PHE A 102 -18.69 -17.17 5.39
CA PHE A 102 -18.25 -18.13 6.39
C PHE A 102 -19.22 -18.06 7.56
N THR A 103 -20.12 -19.04 7.64
CA THR A 103 -21.09 -19.15 8.75
C THR A 103 -20.38 -19.69 9.98
N LEU A 104 -20.57 -19.06 11.13
CA LEU A 104 -19.91 -19.40 12.39
C LEU A 104 -20.84 -20.20 13.31
N ASP A 105 -20.26 -20.90 14.27
CA ASP A 105 -20.96 -21.74 15.25
C ASP A 105 -21.84 -20.97 16.26
N ASP A 106 -21.75 -19.64 16.27
CA ASP A 106 -22.55 -18.76 17.11
C ASP A 106 -23.68 -18.02 16.36
N GLY A 107 -23.97 -18.44 15.12
CA GLY A 107 -25.04 -17.85 14.30
C GLY A 107 -24.63 -16.56 13.55
N ARG A 108 -23.39 -16.12 13.69
CA ARG A 108 -22.86 -15.00 12.88
C ARG A 108 -22.30 -15.50 11.56
N GLU A 109 -22.10 -14.56 10.64
CA GLU A 109 -21.52 -14.83 9.33
C GLU A 109 -20.48 -13.77 8.98
N LEU A 110 -19.28 -14.21 8.63
CA LEU A 110 -18.23 -13.35 8.06
C LEU A 110 -18.48 -13.27 6.55
N ARG A 111 -18.70 -12.05 6.04
CA ARG A 111 -19.09 -11.78 4.65
C ARG A 111 -18.01 -10.97 3.94
N PHE A 112 -17.65 -11.40 2.73
CA PHE A 112 -16.79 -10.63 1.84
C PHE A 112 -17.61 -10.09 0.67
N ARG A 113 -17.75 -8.76 0.62
CA ARG A 113 -18.44 -8.00 -0.43
C ARG A 113 -17.40 -7.26 -1.26
N ASP A 114 -17.48 -7.32 -2.60
CA ASP A 114 -16.59 -6.54 -3.48
C ASP A 114 -17.26 -6.21 -4.83
N PRO A 115 -17.87 -5.04 -4.99
CA PRO A 115 -18.54 -4.62 -6.22
C PRO A 115 -17.62 -4.63 -7.46
N ARG A 116 -16.34 -4.30 -7.30
CA ARG A 116 -15.39 -4.21 -8.41
C ARG A 116 -14.60 -5.48 -8.66
N ARG A 117 -14.66 -6.47 -7.77
CA ARG A 117 -13.96 -7.76 -7.86
C ARG A 117 -12.43 -7.66 -7.98
N PHE A 118 -11.83 -6.65 -7.37
CA PHE A 118 -10.37 -6.45 -7.31
C PHE A 118 -9.75 -7.04 -6.03
N GLY A 119 -10.59 -7.40 -5.09
CA GLY A 119 -10.18 -8.12 -3.90
C GLY A 119 -9.77 -9.56 -4.22
N ARG A 120 -9.10 -10.19 -3.29
CA ARG A 120 -8.66 -11.59 -3.41
C ARG A 120 -8.84 -12.27 -2.07
N VAL A 121 -9.37 -13.49 -2.10
CA VAL A 121 -9.41 -14.39 -0.96
C VAL A 121 -8.73 -15.69 -1.38
N GLN A 122 -7.79 -16.17 -0.60
CA GLN A 122 -7.02 -17.37 -0.89
C GLN A 122 -6.99 -18.23 0.37
N ILE A 123 -7.10 -19.56 0.20
CA ILE A 123 -6.90 -20.51 1.27
C ILE A 123 -5.56 -21.17 0.99
N VAL A 124 -4.63 -21.07 1.93
CA VAL A 124 -3.25 -21.46 1.70
C VAL A 124 -2.69 -22.21 2.91
N SER A 125 -1.72 -23.09 2.66
CA SER A 125 -0.86 -23.67 3.69
C SER A 125 0.11 -22.63 4.24
N GLU A 126 0.77 -22.96 5.34
CA GLU A 126 1.80 -22.09 5.94
C GLU A 126 2.94 -21.76 4.96
N SER A 127 3.48 -22.76 4.27
CA SER A 127 4.55 -22.59 3.30
C SER A 127 4.14 -21.64 2.16
N ARG A 128 2.91 -21.77 1.67
CA ARG A 128 2.40 -20.87 0.61
C ARG A 128 2.16 -19.46 1.13
N ARG A 129 1.68 -19.31 2.36
CA ARG A 129 1.56 -18.01 3.02
C ARG A 129 2.92 -17.32 3.11
N GLU A 130 3.95 -18.03 3.55
CA GLU A 130 5.31 -17.49 3.66
C GLU A 130 5.88 -17.07 2.31
N GLU A 131 5.69 -17.88 1.27
CA GLU A 131 6.10 -17.53 -0.09
C GLU A 131 5.45 -16.22 -0.58
N LEU A 132 4.15 -16.05 -0.31
CA LEU A 132 3.39 -14.88 -0.75
C LEU A 132 3.73 -13.62 0.05
N LEU A 133 3.88 -13.74 1.36
CA LEU A 133 4.06 -12.61 2.26
C LEU A 133 5.53 -12.28 2.52
N GLY A 134 6.43 -13.26 2.47
CA GLY A 134 7.85 -13.09 2.76
C GLY A 134 8.60 -12.13 1.81
N LYS A 135 8.01 -11.83 0.65
CA LYS A 135 8.54 -10.85 -0.30
C LYS A 135 8.24 -9.41 0.07
N LEU A 136 7.36 -9.18 1.05
CA LEU A 136 6.95 -7.83 1.46
C LEU A 136 7.98 -7.23 2.44
N GLY A 137 8.16 -5.92 2.34
CA GLY A 137 9.12 -5.16 3.12
C GLY A 137 8.72 -4.93 4.59
N LEU A 138 9.37 -3.95 5.22
CA LEU A 138 9.14 -3.62 6.62
C LEU A 138 7.72 -3.09 6.88
N ASP A 139 7.17 -3.43 8.04
CA ASP A 139 5.98 -2.76 8.54
C ASP A 139 6.36 -1.37 9.08
N PRO A 140 5.82 -0.28 8.53
CA PRO A 140 6.19 1.06 8.95
C PRO A 140 5.71 1.44 10.37
N LEU A 141 4.74 0.71 10.94
CA LEU A 141 4.33 0.91 12.33
C LEU A 141 5.33 0.31 13.33
N GLU A 142 5.95 -0.81 12.97
CA GLU A 142 6.82 -1.61 13.84
C GLU A 142 8.31 -1.30 13.60
N ALA A 143 8.65 -0.77 12.43
CA ALA A 143 10.03 -0.51 12.04
C ALA A 143 10.70 0.48 12.99
N SER A 144 11.87 0.13 13.49
CA SER A 144 12.72 1.09 14.22
C SER A 144 13.23 2.19 13.28
N ALA A 145 13.65 3.33 13.85
CA ALA A 145 14.23 4.42 13.07
C ALA A 145 15.46 3.98 12.23
N GLN A 146 16.25 3.06 12.77
CA GLN A 146 17.42 2.50 12.08
C GLN A 146 17.00 1.64 10.90
N GLN A 147 16.04 0.73 11.07
CA GLN A 147 15.49 -0.11 10.00
C GLN A 147 14.85 0.75 8.90
N PHE A 148 14.03 1.73 9.29
CA PHE A 148 13.39 2.66 8.35
C PHE A 148 14.43 3.45 7.54
N ARG A 149 15.47 3.96 8.19
CA ARG A 149 16.60 4.64 7.53
C ARG A 149 17.31 3.72 6.54
N GLY A 150 17.57 2.46 6.91
CA GLY A 150 18.23 1.48 6.05
C GLY A 150 17.48 1.25 4.73
N GLN A 151 16.15 1.37 4.75
CA GLN A 151 15.33 1.24 3.53
C GLN A 151 15.36 2.47 2.63
N ILE A 152 15.77 3.64 3.11
CA ILE A 152 15.70 4.90 2.36
C ILE A 152 17.08 5.42 1.97
N ALA A 153 18.04 5.38 2.92
CA ALA A 153 19.36 5.92 2.72
C ALA A 153 20.05 5.24 1.49
N ASN A 154 20.76 6.05 0.71
CA ASN A 154 21.48 5.62 -0.49
C ASN A 154 20.62 5.16 -1.69
N ARG A 155 19.28 5.09 -1.57
CA ARG A 155 18.42 4.74 -2.71
C ARG A 155 18.19 5.96 -3.62
N ARG A 156 18.55 5.85 -4.89
CA ARG A 156 18.35 6.90 -5.91
C ARG A 156 16.92 6.94 -6.49
N ALA A 157 15.95 6.41 -5.76
CA ALA A 157 14.55 6.51 -6.11
C ALA A 157 13.88 7.68 -5.40
N ARG A 158 12.77 8.18 -5.97
CA ARG A 158 11.97 9.25 -5.35
C ARG A 158 11.35 8.75 -4.05
N ILE A 159 11.38 9.57 -3.00
CA ILE A 159 10.93 9.17 -1.67
C ILE A 159 9.47 8.68 -1.66
N LYS A 160 8.59 9.30 -2.45
CA LYS A 160 7.22 8.80 -2.57
C LYS A 160 7.15 7.41 -3.18
N ALA A 161 7.97 7.11 -4.19
CA ALA A 161 8.02 5.78 -4.79
C ALA A 161 8.50 4.74 -3.78
N LEU A 162 9.53 5.05 -2.99
CA LEU A 162 10.04 4.16 -1.94
C LEU A 162 8.99 3.87 -0.86
N LEU A 163 8.28 4.89 -0.40
CA LEU A 163 7.23 4.71 0.62
C LEU A 163 6.05 3.87 0.13
N MET A 164 5.74 3.91 -1.17
CA MET A 164 4.62 3.17 -1.76
C MET A 164 5.00 1.77 -2.26
N ASP A 165 6.28 1.46 -2.34
CA ASP A 165 6.77 0.15 -2.74
C ASP A 165 6.55 -0.87 -1.61
N GLN A 166 5.69 -1.88 -1.88
CA GLN A 166 5.33 -2.89 -0.89
C GLN A 166 6.50 -3.80 -0.51
N HIS A 167 7.55 -3.89 -1.34
CA HIS A 167 8.80 -4.60 -1.01
C HIS A 167 9.74 -3.77 -0.13
N VAL A 168 9.46 -2.49 0.05
CA VAL A 168 10.21 -1.58 0.93
C VAL A 168 9.44 -1.33 2.23
N PHE A 169 8.18 -0.88 2.11
CA PHE A 169 7.27 -0.63 3.22
C PHE A 169 5.89 -1.22 2.92
N ARG A 170 5.61 -2.39 3.51
CA ARG A 170 4.31 -3.03 3.32
C ARG A 170 3.18 -2.22 3.95
N GLY A 171 2.08 -2.11 3.24
CA GLY A 171 0.88 -1.45 3.75
C GLY A 171 0.76 0.03 3.40
N MET A 172 1.85 0.75 3.16
CA MET A 172 1.80 2.15 2.73
C MET A 172 1.13 2.28 1.35
N GLY A 173 0.36 3.33 1.19
CA GLY A 173 -0.28 3.68 -0.08
C GLY A 173 -0.29 5.18 -0.32
N ASN A 174 -1.17 5.65 -1.19
CA ASN A 174 -1.13 7.01 -1.71
C ASN A 174 -1.56 8.06 -0.69
N ILE A 175 -2.57 7.75 0.13
CA ILE A 175 -3.12 8.66 1.13
C ILE A 175 -2.06 8.96 2.19
N TYR A 176 -1.64 7.91 2.86
CA TYR A 176 -0.75 8.03 4.03
C TYR A 176 0.66 8.46 3.64
N THR A 177 1.09 8.17 2.42
CA THR A 177 2.37 8.68 1.89
C THR A 177 2.32 10.21 1.69
N ASP A 178 1.26 10.75 1.06
CA ASP A 178 1.15 12.19 0.84
C ASP A 178 1.04 12.95 2.17
N GLU A 179 0.23 12.46 3.10
CA GLU A 179 0.04 13.06 4.43
C GLU A 179 1.33 13.03 5.27
N SER A 180 2.05 11.90 5.25
CA SER A 180 3.33 11.76 5.97
C SER A 180 4.41 12.68 5.41
N LEU A 181 4.53 12.77 4.08
CA LEU A 181 5.48 13.67 3.43
C LEU A 181 5.16 15.14 3.71
N TRP A 182 3.86 15.52 3.73
CA TRP A 182 3.47 16.87 4.12
C TRP A 182 3.82 17.18 5.58
N ARG A 183 3.56 16.23 6.48
CA ARG A 183 3.88 16.38 7.90
C ARG A 183 5.39 16.55 8.12
N ALA A 184 6.21 15.74 7.43
CA ALA A 184 7.67 15.80 7.46
C ALA A 184 8.27 16.99 6.70
N ARG A 185 7.49 17.74 5.91
CA ARG A 185 7.93 18.84 5.03
C ARG A 185 8.90 18.39 3.93
N ILE A 186 8.73 17.18 3.41
CA ILE A 186 9.58 16.61 2.36
C ILE A 186 8.82 16.58 1.05
N HIS A 187 9.43 17.13 -0.03
CA HIS A 187 8.82 17.11 -1.36
C HIS A 187 8.79 15.67 -1.91
N PRO A 188 7.67 15.20 -2.51
CA PRO A 188 7.49 13.82 -2.95
C PRO A 188 8.50 13.35 -4.01
N SER A 189 9.09 14.28 -4.77
CA SER A 189 10.10 13.97 -5.79
C SER A 189 11.54 13.97 -5.28
N ARG A 190 11.81 14.24 -3.99
CA ARG A 190 13.17 14.13 -3.46
C ARG A 190 13.66 12.68 -3.55
N LEU A 191 14.93 12.50 -3.87
CA LEU A 191 15.56 11.17 -3.86
C LEU A 191 15.86 10.75 -2.41
N GLY A 192 15.67 9.47 -2.09
CA GLY A 192 16.02 8.92 -0.78
C GLY A 192 17.47 9.22 -0.40
N ALA A 193 18.40 9.01 -1.34
CA ALA A 193 19.84 9.29 -1.16
C ALA A 193 20.16 10.78 -0.87
N ASN A 194 19.25 11.70 -1.14
CA ASN A 194 19.44 13.14 -0.90
C ASN A 194 18.76 13.63 0.40
N LEU A 195 18.21 12.72 1.19
CA LEU A 195 17.67 13.03 2.50
C LEU A 195 18.75 12.90 3.56
N THR A 196 18.84 13.90 4.44
CA THR A 196 19.70 13.81 5.61
C THR A 196 19.16 12.81 6.63
N THR A 197 20.01 12.35 7.54
CA THR A 197 19.60 11.47 8.65
C THR A 197 18.47 12.10 9.48
N ALA A 198 18.53 13.39 9.76
CA ALA A 198 17.50 14.12 10.49
C ALA A 198 16.17 14.19 9.72
N GLU A 199 16.19 14.37 8.41
CA GLU A 199 14.99 14.37 7.58
C GLU A 199 14.35 12.97 7.55
N ILE A 200 15.15 11.90 7.47
CA ILE A 200 14.65 10.52 7.50
C ILE A 200 14.03 10.19 8.88
N ALA A 201 14.67 10.59 9.97
CA ALA A 201 14.12 10.41 11.31
C ALA A 201 12.78 11.15 11.49
N LYS A 202 12.70 12.39 10.99
CA LYS A 202 11.46 13.17 10.97
C LYS A 202 10.37 12.52 10.12
N LEU A 203 10.74 11.93 8.98
CA LEU A 203 9.80 11.20 8.12
C LEU A 203 9.29 9.95 8.82
N HIS A 204 10.14 9.17 9.47
CA HIS A 204 9.75 8.01 10.25
C HIS A 204 8.72 8.37 11.33
N SER A 205 9.02 9.37 12.15
CA SER A 205 8.06 9.87 13.17
C SER A 205 6.75 10.36 12.55
N ALA A 206 6.80 11.02 11.38
CA ALA A 206 5.62 11.48 10.66
C ALA A 206 4.76 10.31 10.16
N VAL A 207 5.38 9.26 9.61
CA VAL A 207 4.70 8.04 9.14
C VAL A 207 4.00 7.35 10.31
N GLN A 208 4.71 7.08 11.40
CA GLN A 208 4.12 6.43 12.58
C GLN A 208 2.96 7.24 13.16
N HIS A 209 3.12 8.57 13.27
CA HIS A 209 2.05 9.43 13.78
C HIS A 209 0.80 9.39 12.90
N ILE A 210 0.95 9.54 11.58
CA ILE A 210 -0.17 9.56 10.63
C ILE A 210 -0.88 8.22 10.61
N LEU A 211 -0.14 7.10 10.59
CA LEU A 211 -0.75 5.76 10.59
C LEU A 211 -1.50 5.49 11.90
N ASN A 212 -0.91 5.83 13.05
CA ASN A 212 -1.58 5.64 14.35
C ASN A 212 -2.82 6.55 14.51
N GLU A 213 -2.76 7.81 14.02
CA GLU A 213 -3.92 8.70 14.00
C GLU A 213 -5.04 8.14 13.12
N ALA A 214 -4.68 7.63 11.95
CA ALA A 214 -5.64 7.04 11.03
C ALA A 214 -6.29 5.77 11.60
N ILE A 215 -5.55 4.90 12.26
CA ILE A 215 -6.09 3.71 12.93
C ILE A 215 -7.09 4.12 14.04
N ARG A 216 -6.75 5.12 14.86
CA ARG A 216 -7.67 5.64 15.89
C ARG A 216 -8.97 6.20 15.31
N LEU A 217 -8.91 6.76 14.11
CA LEU A 217 -10.05 7.30 13.38
C LEU A 217 -10.67 6.26 12.41
N ARG A 218 -10.40 4.98 12.62
CA ARG A 218 -10.94 3.85 11.85
C ARG A 218 -10.64 3.91 10.35
N GLY A 219 -9.53 4.56 9.94
CA GLY A 219 -9.15 4.68 8.54
C GLY A 219 -9.89 5.79 7.79
N SER A 220 -9.80 5.75 6.48
CA SER A 220 -10.27 6.78 5.55
C SER A 220 -11.35 6.24 4.63
N SER A 221 -12.61 6.57 4.86
CA SER A 221 -13.73 6.25 3.94
C SER A 221 -13.85 7.35 2.87
N VAL A 222 -12.91 7.32 1.91
CA VAL A 222 -12.95 8.23 0.74
C VAL A 222 -13.95 7.73 -0.31
N SER A 223 -14.22 6.42 -0.37
CA SER A 223 -15.21 5.79 -1.25
C SER A 223 -15.99 4.71 -0.48
N ASP A 224 -15.66 3.47 -0.71
CA ASP A 224 -16.49 2.32 -0.31
C ASP A 224 -16.01 1.61 0.96
N TYR A 225 -14.91 2.07 1.56
CA TYR A 225 -14.36 1.41 2.75
C TYR A 225 -15.28 1.56 3.96
N VAL A 226 -15.48 0.44 4.64
CA VAL A 226 -16.08 0.33 5.98
C VAL A 226 -15.24 -0.61 6.84
N ASP A 227 -15.37 -0.50 8.16
CA ASP A 227 -14.75 -1.43 9.11
C ASP A 227 -15.50 -2.78 9.18
N SER A 228 -15.14 -3.65 10.12
CA SER A 228 -15.75 -4.98 10.28
C SER A 228 -17.21 -4.96 10.74
N GLU A 229 -17.68 -3.84 11.26
CA GLU A 229 -19.07 -3.61 11.70
C GLU A 229 -19.89 -2.82 10.66
N GLY A 230 -19.30 -2.51 9.49
CA GLY A 230 -19.94 -1.71 8.45
C GLY A 230 -19.90 -0.19 8.69
N GLN A 231 -19.10 0.29 9.64
CA GLN A 231 -18.98 1.70 9.98
C GLN A 231 -17.91 2.41 9.14
N ASN A 232 -18.17 3.67 8.79
CA ASN A 232 -17.22 4.50 8.08
C ASN A 232 -16.05 4.93 8.98
N GLY A 233 -14.84 5.00 8.41
CA GLY A 233 -13.73 5.69 9.02
C GLY A 233 -13.90 7.21 8.98
N GLU A 234 -13.06 7.94 9.71
CA GLU A 234 -13.15 9.41 9.87
C GLU A 234 -11.86 10.15 9.48
N PHE A 235 -10.79 9.45 9.14
CA PHE A 235 -9.51 10.10 8.85
C PHE A 235 -9.57 10.99 7.59
N GLN A 236 -10.48 10.79 6.65
CA GLN A 236 -10.68 11.69 5.51
C GLN A 236 -10.98 13.14 5.94
N LEU A 237 -11.56 13.35 7.11
CA LEU A 237 -11.82 14.68 7.69
C LEU A 237 -10.51 15.36 8.17
N ARG A 238 -9.43 14.60 8.31
CA ARG A 238 -8.10 15.06 8.77
C ARG A 238 -7.11 15.27 7.63
N HIS A 239 -7.45 14.93 6.39
CA HIS A 239 -6.54 15.12 5.25
C HIS A 239 -6.06 16.57 5.15
N ARG A 240 -4.76 16.75 5.03
CA ARG A 240 -4.10 18.06 4.91
C ARG A 240 -3.72 18.39 3.48
N VAL A 241 -3.36 17.38 2.69
CA VAL A 241 -2.98 17.55 1.28
C VAL A 241 -3.68 16.58 0.35
N TYR A 242 -3.97 15.36 0.76
CA TYR A 242 -4.56 14.35 -0.13
C TYR A 242 -5.93 14.80 -0.63
N GLN A 243 -6.12 14.79 -1.97
CA GLN A 243 -7.32 15.29 -2.67
C GLN A 243 -7.70 16.74 -2.32
N ARG A 244 -6.74 17.56 -1.92
CA ARG A 244 -6.96 18.98 -1.58
C ARG A 244 -6.29 19.94 -2.56
N GLU A 245 -6.07 19.55 -3.82
CA GLU A 245 -5.55 20.44 -4.86
C GLU A 245 -6.35 21.75 -4.94
N GLY A 246 -5.66 22.86 -5.04
CA GLY A 246 -6.26 24.21 -5.06
C GLY A 246 -6.68 24.77 -3.69
N LYS A 247 -6.90 23.93 -2.67
CA LYS A 247 -7.27 24.37 -1.31
C LYS A 247 -6.05 24.95 -0.58
N LYS A 248 -6.29 25.84 0.39
CA LYS A 248 -5.24 26.43 1.22
C LYS A 248 -4.59 25.38 2.13
N CYS A 249 -3.26 25.38 2.19
CA CYS A 249 -2.48 24.62 3.17
C CYS A 249 -2.78 25.13 4.58
N SER A 250 -3.15 24.24 5.49
CA SER A 250 -3.47 24.59 6.88
C SER A 250 -2.28 25.15 7.68
N ARG A 251 -1.04 24.99 7.17
CA ARG A 251 0.18 25.47 7.83
C ARG A 251 0.63 26.86 7.36
N CYS A 252 0.48 27.19 6.07
CA CYS A 252 1.05 28.41 5.50
C CYS A 252 0.14 29.13 4.51
N GLY A 253 -1.10 28.70 4.31
CA GLY A 253 -2.06 29.33 3.41
C GLY A 253 -1.83 29.11 1.91
N THR A 254 -0.64 28.65 1.48
CA THR A 254 -0.33 28.40 0.06
C THR A 254 -1.23 27.32 -0.52
N LYS A 255 -1.68 27.47 -1.76
CA LYS A 255 -2.51 26.48 -2.45
C LYS A 255 -1.75 25.15 -2.62
N ILE A 256 -2.39 24.05 -2.24
CA ILE A 256 -1.92 22.67 -2.48
C ILE A 256 -1.83 22.43 -3.98
N ARG A 257 -0.75 21.80 -4.42
CA ARG A 257 -0.52 21.39 -5.81
C ARG A 257 -0.55 19.88 -5.95
N ARG A 258 -0.83 19.44 -7.16
CA ARG A 258 -0.77 18.04 -7.58
C ARG A 258 0.27 17.86 -8.67
N ILE A 259 1.05 16.80 -8.57
CA ILE A 259 1.98 16.31 -9.61
C ILE A 259 1.85 14.79 -9.74
N ILE A 260 2.46 14.23 -10.77
CA ILE A 260 2.55 12.77 -10.90
C ILE A 260 3.95 12.32 -10.48
N VAL A 261 4.01 11.38 -9.54
CA VAL A 261 5.26 10.73 -9.09
C VAL A 261 5.06 9.22 -9.14
N ALA A 262 5.92 8.52 -9.88
CA ALA A 262 5.83 7.06 -10.06
C ALA A 262 4.43 6.58 -10.48
N GLY A 263 3.80 7.27 -11.44
CA GLY A 263 2.48 6.93 -11.97
C GLY A 263 1.31 7.24 -11.02
N ARG A 264 1.53 7.89 -9.88
CA ARG A 264 0.50 8.23 -8.89
C ARG A 264 0.38 9.73 -8.66
N SER A 265 -0.86 10.20 -8.46
CA SER A 265 -1.12 11.56 -8.00
C SER A 265 -0.41 11.83 -6.68
N SER A 266 0.24 12.96 -6.55
CA SER A 266 0.98 13.39 -5.37
C SER A 266 0.55 14.79 -5.01
N HIS A 267 -0.11 14.95 -3.87
CA HIS A 267 -0.59 16.22 -3.38
C HIS A 267 0.40 16.77 -2.34
N PHE A 268 0.77 18.02 -2.47
CA PHE A 268 1.78 18.64 -1.60
C PHE A 268 1.63 20.15 -1.52
N CYS A 269 2.17 20.76 -0.47
CA CYS A 269 2.30 22.20 -0.35
C CYS A 269 3.65 22.66 -0.90
N PRO A 270 3.71 23.48 -1.98
CA PRO A 270 4.98 23.86 -2.60
C PRO A 270 5.85 24.77 -1.72
N GLN A 271 5.26 25.49 -0.76
CA GLN A 271 5.99 26.31 0.20
C GLN A 271 6.57 25.49 1.36
N CYS A 272 5.76 24.58 1.93
CA CYS A 272 6.21 23.73 3.05
C CYS A 272 7.14 22.59 2.61
N GLN A 273 6.96 22.08 1.40
CA GLN A 273 7.68 20.96 0.82
C GLN A 273 8.41 21.45 -0.44
N ARG A 274 9.55 22.13 -0.23
CA ARG A 274 10.29 22.72 -1.35
C ARG A 274 10.82 21.67 -2.30
N ALA A 275 10.65 21.90 -3.60
CA ALA A 275 11.18 21.03 -4.64
C ALA A 275 12.71 20.93 -4.57
N PRO A 276 13.30 19.77 -4.92
CA PRO A 276 14.74 19.67 -5.05
C PRO A 276 15.23 20.68 -6.09
N ARG A 277 16.35 21.35 -5.80
CA ARG A 277 16.99 22.22 -6.79
C ARG A 277 17.39 21.37 -7.99
N THR A 278 16.76 21.59 -9.14
CA THR A 278 17.23 21.01 -10.40
C THR A 278 18.57 21.67 -10.74
N ARG A 279 19.64 20.90 -10.67
CA ARG A 279 20.93 21.34 -11.25
C ARG A 279 20.65 21.48 -12.74
N LYS A 280 20.50 22.72 -13.22
CA LYS A 280 20.42 22.97 -14.65
C LYS A 280 21.66 22.33 -15.27
N LEU A 281 21.48 21.23 -15.98
CA LEU A 281 22.54 20.70 -16.86
C LEU A 281 22.90 21.87 -17.79
N ARG A 282 24.09 22.45 -17.61
CA ARG A 282 24.65 23.35 -18.58
C ARG A 282 24.61 22.60 -19.91
N LYS A 283 23.76 23.04 -20.84
CA LYS A 283 23.82 22.57 -22.21
C LYS A 283 25.28 22.77 -22.64
N LYS A 284 26.00 21.65 -22.87
CA LYS A 284 27.32 21.75 -23.50
C LYS A 284 27.11 22.52 -24.78
N ALA A 285 27.81 23.65 -24.92
CA ALA A 285 27.81 24.39 -26.16
C ALA A 285 28.20 23.42 -27.28
N PRO A 286 27.60 23.53 -28.46
CA PRO A 286 27.97 22.66 -29.59
C PRO A 286 29.48 22.86 -29.86
N ARG A 287 30.16 21.76 -29.90
CA ARG A 287 31.61 21.75 -30.33
C ARG A 287 31.65 22.41 -31.70
N ARG A 288 32.35 23.56 -31.80
CA ARG A 288 32.70 24.13 -33.10
C ARG A 288 33.43 23.04 -33.93
N GLN A 289 32.83 22.66 -35.04
CA GLN A 289 33.50 21.86 -36.07
C GLN A 289 34.65 22.71 -36.58
N VAL A 290 35.86 22.24 -36.33
CA VAL A 290 37.06 22.79 -36.94
C VAL A 290 37.09 22.27 -38.38
N ASP A 291 36.77 23.18 -39.30
CA ASP A 291 36.79 22.94 -40.75
C ASP A 291 38.25 22.72 -41.17
N ARG A 292 38.67 21.47 -41.27
CA ARG A 292 39.98 21.10 -41.85
C ARG A 292 39.87 21.17 -43.35
N ARG A 293 40.00 22.37 -43.92
CA ARG A 293 40.27 22.51 -45.35
C ARG A 293 41.65 21.94 -45.62
N ILE A 294 41.70 20.80 -46.26
CA ILE A 294 42.94 20.21 -46.83
C ILE A 294 43.38 21.13 -47.97
N LYS A 295 44.49 21.87 -47.79
CA LYS A 295 45.16 22.53 -48.88
C LYS A 295 45.89 21.49 -49.70
N THR A 296 45.38 21.13 -50.88
CA THR A 296 46.08 20.36 -51.90
C THR A 296 47.18 21.25 -52.55
N ALA A 297 48.44 20.87 -52.43
CA ALA A 297 49.54 21.50 -53.11
C ALA A 297 49.59 21.02 -54.59
N PRO A 298 49.97 21.87 -55.56
CA PRO A 298 50.02 21.51 -56.96
C PRO A 298 51.22 20.59 -57.26
N VAL A 299 50.97 19.51 -58.00
CA VAL A 299 51.96 18.58 -58.51
C VAL A 299 52.67 19.26 -59.68
N LYS A 300 53.98 19.41 -59.59
CA LYS A 300 54.87 19.81 -60.71
C LYS A 300 55.18 18.57 -61.61
N THR A 301 54.65 18.55 -62.82
CA THR A 301 55.01 17.62 -63.85
C THR A 301 56.38 17.98 -64.40
N LYS A 302 57.37 17.10 -64.31
CA LYS A 302 58.60 17.15 -65.08
C LYS A 302 58.45 16.31 -66.34
N THR A 303 58.64 16.93 -67.51
CA THR A 303 58.87 16.26 -68.82
C THR A 303 60.23 15.73 -68.96
N PRO A 304 60.42 14.56 -69.54
CA PRO A 304 61.79 14.04 -69.86
C PRO A 304 62.23 14.50 -71.25
N GLU A 305 63.51 14.82 -71.40
CA GLU A 305 64.27 14.58 -72.60
C GLU A 305 64.89 13.22 -72.56
#